data_2c2b83c71cb42072062c1a5591383b75
#
_entry.id   2c2b83c71cb42072062c1a5591383b75
#
_cell.length_a   1.000
_cell.length_b   1.000
_cell.length_c   1.000
_cell.angle_alpha   90.00
_cell.angle_beta   90.00
_cell.angle_gamma   90.00
#
_symmetry.space_group_name_H-M   'P 1'
#
loop_
_entity.id
_entity.type
_entity.pdbx_description
1 polymer ?
#
loop_
_entity_poly.entity_id
_entity_poly.type
_entity_poly.pdbx_seq_one_letter_code
_entity_poly.pdbx_strand_id
1 'polypeptide(L)'
;MIGFAAAHAALWTLILVQLKAAQDIHMDVAEAFGWGQKFQLGYGKHPPLAGWIAGFWFKIFPVADWATYALAMATLGCGLVICWLISLRVVDRRRAFFVVVMLALYPIFNFKGFKYNPDLLQLVTLPLMVLAYLNAFPRRSVMSGLWLGLAGALALMTKYWVLTMIGAIGLAALIHPERRKFLGSPAPWVAIVTLAVAMIPHLIWLEEVDFVPLTYAGSVYSLSSRAYTAQLVLGYIGHNLVLLLVPVALAALALACVPARLRMQTRLASLFTRAHKAAENAVVDISQAINVWIVQVVVALGAPLGALIFTVYLKTDWGISLFFLTPLALVAIPSLRLQSRALFNIAAIWLVVTVATLVASPYIAAREIADNPNGASGYADRSQLARELTQAWHARFRTRWAVVAASMEVGEPMTFYSPDHPARLTLDEPWSSGLTSIDEAKRLGFIGICDSRQAALPECEAWMRANAANAEPLTITTRRFFRGHPGPAITWNAYIAPPAN
;
A
#
# COMPACT_ATOMS: atom_id res chain seq x y z
N MET A 1 4.10 -19.06 -12.82
CA MET A 1 3.58 -18.02 -11.94
C MET A 1 4.53 -16.86 -11.76
N ILE A 2 5.78 -17.10 -11.38
CA ILE A 2 6.80 -16.02 -11.23
C ILE A 2 6.92 -15.20 -12.53
N GLY A 3 7.01 -15.85 -13.70
CA GLY A 3 7.06 -15.15 -15.00
C GLY A 3 5.83 -14.26 -15.27
N PHE A 4 4.61 -14.70 -14.88
CA PHE A 4 3.40 -13.88 -14.99
C PHE A 4 3.47 -12.66 -14.07
N ALA A 5 3.84 -12.85 -12.79
CA ALA A 5 3.95 -11.76 -11.82
C ALA A 5 5.03 -10.74 -12.25
N ALA A 6 6.17 -11.21 -12.75
CA ALA A 6 7.24 -10.35 -13.28
C ALA A 6 6.79 -9.57 -14.52
N ALA A 7 6.12 -10.23 -15.47
CA ALA A 7 5.57 -9.57 -16.66
C ALA A 7 4.50 -8.53 -16.28
N HIS A 8 3.62 -8.87 -15.36
CA HIS A 8 2.61 -7.94 -14.82
C HIS A 8 3.29 -6.70 -14.20
N ALA A 9 4.25 -6.92 -13.31
CA ALA A 9 4.98 -5.83 -12.65
C ALA A 9 5.72 -4.95 -13.67
N ALA A 10 6.41 -5.52 -14.66
CA ALA A 10 7.12 -4.77 -15.67
C ALA A 10 6.17 -3.95 -16.57
N LEU A 11 5.09 -4.55 -17.06
CA LEU A 11 4.10 -3.87 -17.92
C LEU A 11 3.42 -2.73 -17.16
N TRP A 12 3.01 -2.95 -15.92
CA TRP A 12 2.36 -1.90 -15.13
C TRP A 12 3.34 -0.83 -14.65
N THR A 13 4.63 -1.14 -14.48
CA THR A 13 5.66 -0.11 -14.30
C THR A 13 5.71 0.81 -15.52
N LEU A 14 5.78 0.26 -16.74
CA LEU A 14 5.77 1.05 -17.98
C LEU A 14 4.50 1.89 -18.13
N ILE A 15 3.34 1.30 -17.83
CA ILE A 15 2.05 1.99 -17.85
C ILE A 15 2.07 3.17 -16.88
N LEU A 16 2.50 2.97 -15.63
CA LEU A 16 2.51 4.01 -14.60
C LEU A 16 3.49 5.13 -14.92
N VAL A 17 4.66 4.82 -15.47
CA VAL A 17 5.61 5.83 -15.95
C VAL A 17 4.96 6.76 -16.97
N GLN A 18 4.14 6.22 -17.87
CA GLN A 18 3.43 7.04 -18.88
C GLN A 18 2.19 7.72 -18.28
N LEU A 19 1.41 7.01 -17.49
CA LEU A 19 0.15 7.50 -16.90
C LEU A 19 0.39 8.63 -15.90
N LYS A 20 1.51 8.60 -15.18
CA LYS A 20 1.90 9.58 -14.17
C LYS A 20 2.94 10.60 -14.64
N ALA A 21 3.34 10.57 -15.92
CA ALA A 21 4.37 11.45 -16.47
C ALA A 21 4.08 12.96 -16.32
N ALA A 22 2.80 13.33 -16.23
CA ALA A 22 2.37 14.72 -16.02
C ALA A 22 2.35 15.15 -14.54
N GLN A 23 2.60 14.23 -13.60
CA GLN A 23 2.47 14.46 -12.15
C GLN A 23 3.83 14.30 -11.46
N ASP A 24 3.97 14.95 -10.30
CA ASP A 24 4.99 14.62 -9.31
C ASP A 24 4.67 13.26 -8.65
N ILE A 25 5.67 12.62 -8.05
CA ILE A 25 5.40 11.44 -7.22
C ILE A 25 4.46 11.79 -6.06
N HIS A 26 3.71 10.79 -5.59
CA HIS A 26 2.85 10.97 -4.44
C HIS A 26 3.67 11.20 -3.16
N MET A 27 3.21 12.07 -2.27
CA MET A 27 3.90 12.41 -1.02
C MET A 27 4.22 11.18 -0.17
N ASP A 28 3.32 10.18 -0.06
CA ASP A 28 3.57 8.94 0.69
C ASP A 28 4.80 8.18 0.18
N VAL A 29 5.11 8.27 -1.12
CA VAL A 29 6.29 7.61 -1.74
C VAL A 29 7.56 8.35 -1.35
N ALA A 30 7.52 9.69 -1.40
CA ALA A 30 8.63 10.54 -0.96
C ALA A 30 8.88 10.36 0.54
N GLU A 31 7.81 10.24 1.34
CA GLU A 31 7.88 9.94 2.77
C GLU A 31 8.58 8.62 3.05
N ALA A 32 8.19 7.54 2.37
CA ALA A 32 8.83 6.23 2.52
C ALA A 32 10.33 6.28 2.12
N PHE A 33 10.67 7.05 1.09
CA PHE A 33 12.06 7.33 0.72
C PHE A 33 12.81 8.07 1.84
N GLY A 34 12.23 9.16 2.38
CA GLY A 34 12.81 9.94 3.47
C GLY A 34 13.07 9.10 4.72
N TRP A 35 12.14 8.23 5.10
CA TRP A 35 12.34 7.27 6.20
C TRP A 35 13.51 6.32 5.92
N GLY A 36 13.61 5.84 4.69
CA GLY A 36 14.68 4.94 4.26
C GLY A 36 16.09 5.52 4.34
N GLN A 37 16.23 6.85 4.46
CA GLN A 37 17.54 7.48 4.65
C GLN A 37 18.12 7.23 6.06
N LYS A 38 17.29 6.97 7.07
CA LYS A 38 17.71 6.86 8.48
C LYS A 38 17.70 5.44 9.04
N PHE A 39 17.02 4.47 8.46
CA PHE A 39 16.90 3.06 8.93
C PHE A 39 16.58 2.92 10.43
N GLN A 40 15.67 3.73 10.93
CA GLN A 40 15.23 3.68 12.34
C GLN A 40 14.34 2.47 12.62
N LEU A 41 14.11 2.14 13.89
CA LEU A 41 13.21 1.07 14.32
C LEU A 41 11.72 1.47 14.27
N GLY A 42 11.42 2.69 13.85
CA GLY A 42 10.10 3.25 13.61
C GLY A 42 10.19 4.68 13.13
N TYR A 43 9.06 5.25 12.75
CA TYR A 43 8.94 6.63 12.27
C TYR A 43 7.71 7.29 12.92
N GLY A 44 7.60 8.60 12.83
CA GLY A 44 6.64 9.39 13.58
C GLY A 44 5.18 8.94 13.54
N LYS A 45 4.76 8.18 12.52
CA LYS A 45 3.39 7.65 12.39
C LYS A 45 3.29 6.17 12.02
N HIS A 46 4.39 5.52 11.67
CA HIS A 46 4.37 4.13 11.18
C HIS A 46 5.56 3.30 11.67
N PRO A 47 5.40 1.97 11.77
CA PRO A 47 6.50 1.03 11.96
C PRO A 47 7.49 1.08 10.77
N PRO A 48 8.70 0.49 10.90
CA PRO A 48 9.83 0.84 10.04
C PRO A 48 9.88 0.14 8.68
N LEU A 49 9.17 -0.97 8.47
CA LEU A 49 9.45 -1.89 7.35
C LEU A 49 9.31 -1.21 5.97
N ALA A 50 8.33 -0.33 5.80
CA ALA A 50 8.15 0.37 4.52
C ALA A 50 9.34 1.30 4.21
N GLY A 51 9.85 2.02 5.20
CA GLY A 51 11.04 2.84 5.06
C GLY A 51 12.30 2.01 4.79
N TRP A 52 12.49 0.88 5.48
CA TRP A 52 13.65 0.01 5.25
C TRP A 52 13.69 -0.54 3.82
N ILE A 53 12.54 -1.00 3.31
CA ILE A 53 12.47 -1.53 1.94
C ILE A 53 12.71 -0.41 0.92
N ALA A 54 12.13 0.78 1.10
CA ALA A 54 12.40 1.93 0.24
C ALA A 54 13.88 2.34 0.29
N GLY A 55 14.47 2.44 1.50
CA GLY A 55 15.88 2.77 1.67
C GLY A 55 16.81 1.77 1.01
N PHE A 56 16.53 0.47 1.16
CA PHE A 56 17.30 -0.57 0.47
C PHE A 56 17.15 -0.51 -1.05
N TRP A 57 15.93 -0.27 -1.54
CA TRP A 57 15.64 -0.13 -2.97
C TRP A 57 16.44 0.99 -3.61
N PHE A 58 16.44 2.19 -3.01
CA PHE A 58 17.12 3.35 -3.55
C PHE A 58 18.65 3.37 -3.29
N LYS A 59 19.19 2.38 -2.61
CA LYS A 59 20.64 2.08 -2.65
C LYS A 59 21.06 1.31 -3.91
N ILE A 60 20.11 0.63 -4.57
CA ILE A 60 20.35 -0.19 -5.77
C ILE A 60 19.90 0.57 -7.03
N PHE A 61 18.77 1.25 -6.96
CA PHE A 61 18.16 1.97 -8.08
C PHE A 61 18.27 3.49 -7.89
N PRO A 62 18.31 4.27 -8.98
CA PRO A 62 18.40 5.72 -8.89
C PRO A 62 17.14 6.31 -8.24
N VAL A 63 17.29 7.47 -7.57
CA VAL A 63 16.18 8.25 -7.04
C VAL A 63 15.50 8.97 -8.21
N ALA A 64 14.52 8.31 -8.80
CA ALA A 64 13.77 8.77 -9.99
C ALA A 64 12.34 8.23 -9.97
N ASP A 65 11.42 8.95 -10.60
CA ASP A 65 9.98 8.63 -10.61
C ASP A 65 9.70 7.19 -11.07
N TRP A 66 10.34 6.74 -12.15
CA TRP A 66 10.15 5.39 -12.67
C TRP A 66 10.54 4.30 -11.65
N ALA A 67 11.57 4.55 -10.84
CA ALA A 67 12.03 3.60 -9.84
C ALA A 67 11.05 3.47 -8.67
N THR A 68 10.26 4.52 -8.38
CA THR A 68 9.16 4.44 -7.41
C THR A 68 8.04 3.54 -7.89
N TYR A 69 7.65 3.66 -9.16
CA TYR A 69 6.63 2.79 -9.77
C TYR A 69 7.13 1.35 -9.89
N ALA A 70 8.40 1.16 -10.18
CA ALA A 70 9.02 -0.17 -10.21
C ALA A 70 9.00 -0.83 -8.82
N LEU A 71 9.30 -0.08 -7.75
CA LEU A 71 9.20 -0.57 -6.37
C LEU A 71 7.76 -0.98 -6.03
N ALA A 72 6.79 -0.13 -6.37
CA ALA A 72 5.39 -0.42 -6.13
C ALA A 72 4.94 -1.69 -6.87
N MET A 73 5.26 -1.80 -8.16
CA MET A 73 4.87 -2.97 -8.97
C MET A 73 5.63 -4.24 -8.60
N ALA A 74 6.90 -4.15 -8.20
CA ALA A 74 7.65 -5.29 -7.65
C ALA A 74 7.02 -5.80 -6.35
N THR A 75 6.59 -4.89 -5.46
CA THR A 75 5.85 -5.22 -4.24
C THR A 75 4.56 -5.98 -4.59
N LEU A 76 3.77 -5.49 -5.53
CA LEU A 76 2.54 -6.16 -5.97
C LEU A 76 2.80 -7.50 -6.66
N GLY A 77 3.87 -7.59 -7.46
CA GLY A 77 4.32 -8.86 -8.06
C GLY A 77 4.65 -9.92 -7.01
N CYS A 78 5.36 -9.54 -5.94
CA CYS A 78 5.60 -10.41 -4.79
C CYS A 78 4.28 -10.84 -4.12
N GLY A 79 3.35 -9.90 -3.93
CA GLY A 79 2.01 -10.19 -3.39
C GLY A 79 1.24 -11.21 -4.23
N LEU A 80 1.26 -11.08 -5.56
CA LEU A 80 0.63 -12.07 -6.47
C LEU A 80 1.26 -13.46 -6.34
N VAL A 81 2.58 -13.56 -6.19
CA VAL A 81 3.25 -14.85 -5.98
C VAL A 81 2.83 -15.49 -4.65
N ILE A 82 2.73 -14.70 -3.58
CA ILE A 82 2.30 -15.21 -2.27
C ILE A 82 0.82 -15.62 -2.34
N CYS A 83 -0.05 -14.84 -2.98
CA CYS A 83 -1.46 -15.20 -3.19
C CYS A 83 -1.62 -16.48 -4.03
N TRP A 84 -0.72 -16.72 -4.99
CA TRP A 84 -0.65 -18.02 -5.68
C TRP A 84 -0.34 -19.16 -4.71
N LEU A 85 0.65 -18.99 -3.83
CA LEU A 85 1.03 -20.01 -2.84
C LEU A 85 -0.11 -20.27 -1.83
N ILE A 86 -0.84 -19.22 -1.42
CA ILE A 86 -2.06 -19.35 -0.61
C ILE A 86 -3.11 -20.17 -1.36
N SER A 87 -3.37 -19.82 -2.63
CA SER A 87 -4.39 -20.48 -3.42
C SER A 87 -4.11 -21.97 -3.60
N LEU A 88 -2.83 -22.36 -3.75
CA LEU A 88 -2.41 -23.75 -3.84
C LEU A 88 -2.64 -24.56 -2.53
N ARG A 89 -2.89 -23.93 -1.41
CA ARG A 89 -3.27 -24.57 -0.14
C ARG A 89 -4.77 -24.90 -0.09
N VAL A 90 -5.57 -24.24 -0.91
CA VAL A 90 -7.03 -24.28 -0.84
C VAL A 90 -7.65 -24.94 -2.07
N VAL A 91 -7.07 -24.68 -3.26
CA VAL A 91 -7.63 -25.11 -4.55
C VAL A 91 -6.55 -25.68 -5.48
N ASP A 92 -6.97 -26.37 -6.54
CA ASP A 92 -6.07 -26.89 -7.57
C ASP A 92 -5.33 -25.77 -8.36
N ARG A 93 -4.30 -26.16 -9.12
CA ARG A 93 -3.46 -25.22 -9.89
C ARG A 93 -4.25 -24.38 -10.90
N ARG A 94 -5.32 -24.90 -11.51
CA ARG A 94 -6.12 -24.17 -12.49
C ARG A 94 -6.93 -23.06 -11.81
N ARG A 95 -7.57 -23.38 -10.71
CA ARG A 95 -8.30 -22.41 -9.89
C ARG A 95 -7.36 -21.38 -9.29
N ALA A 96 -6.20 -21.81 -8.79
CA ALA A 96 -5.19 -20.89 -8.28
C ALA A 96 -4.72 -19.88 -9.34
N PHE A 97 -4.50 -20.32 -10.59
CA PHE A 97 -4.16 -19.41 -11.69
C PHE A 97 -5.29 -18.41 -11.97
N PHE A 98 -6.54 -18.87 -11.99
CA PHE A 98 -7.71 -18.01 -12.18
C PHE A 98 -7.79 -16.94 -11.09
N VAL A 99 -7.59 -17.31 -9.81
CA VAL A 99 -7.54 -16.38 -8.67
C VAL A 99 -6.48 -15.28 -8.85
N VAL A 100 -5.28 -15.67 -9.27
CA VAL A 100 -4.20 -14.70 -9.43
C VAL A 100 -4.42 -13.75 -10.59
N VAL A 101 -5.00 -14.22 -11.70
CA VAL A 101 -5.37 -13.31 -12.79
C VAL A 101 -6.52 -12.38 -12.39
N MET A 102 -7.49 -12.86 -11.59
CA MET A 102 -8.50 -11.98 -10.97
C MET A 102 -7.84 -10.89 -10.10
N LEU A 103 -6.85 -11.25 -9.28
CA LEU A 103 -6.10 -10.27 -8.48
C LEU A 103 -5.34 -9.28 -9.35
N ALA A 104 -4.70 -9.74 -10.43
CA ALA A 104 -4.02 -8.84 -11.37
C ALA A 104 -4.98 -7.85 -12.07
N LEU A 105 -6.29 -8.18 -12.16
CA LEU A 105 -7.36 -7.29 -12.63
C LEU A 105 -7.98 -6.44 -11.51
N TYR A 106 -7.68 -6.71 -10.25
CA TYR A 106 -8.14 -5.90 -9.14
C TYR A 106 -7.37 -4.56 -9.13
N PRO A 107 -8.05 -3.39 -9.12
CA PRO A 107 -7.41 -2.08 -9.33
C PRO A 107 -6.19 -1.79 -8.47
N ILE A 108 -6.10 -2.33 -7.25
CA ILE A 108 -4.93 -2.11 -6.39
C ILE A 108 -3.69 -2.84 -6.89
N PHE A 109 -3.83 -3.96 -7.58
CA PHE A 109 -2.71 -4.68 -8.18
C PHE A 109 -2.27 -4.08 -9.53
N ASN A 110 -2.86 -2.97 -9.96
CA ASN A 110 -2.55 -2.28 -11.19
C ASN A 110 -2.53 -0.75 -11.00
N PHE A 111 -3.37 0.04 -11.69
CA PHE A 111 -3.27 1.50 -11.72
C PHE A 111 -3.42 2.20 -10.36
N LYS A 112 -4.19 1.66 -9.40
CA LYS A 112 -4.29 2.23 -8.04
C LYS A 112 -3.07 1.91 -7.15
N GLY A 113 -2.29 0.90 -7.51
CA GLY A 113 -1.07 0.51 -6.80
C GLY A 113 0.17 1.35 -7.12
N PHE A 114 0.01 2.55 -7.67
CA PHE A 114 1.12 3.40 -8.11
C PHE A 114 1.95 3.98 -6.98
N LYS A 115 1.41 4.09 -5.77
CA LYS A 115 2.08 4.69 -4.62
C LYS A 115 2.62 3.62 -3.67
N TYR A 116 3.94 3.51 -3.60
CA TYR A 116 4.57 2.69 -2.57
C TYR A 116 4.44 3.37 -1.21
N ASN A 117 3.82 2.70 -0.27
CA ASN A 117 3.62 3.15 1.11
C ASN A 117 3.32 1.93 2.02
N PRO A 118 3.15 2.11 3.35
CA PRO A 118 2.79 1.00 4.25
C PRO A 118 1.54 0.23 3.82
N ASP A 119 0.52 0.89 3.26
CA ASP A 119 -0.71 0.20 2.82
C ASP A 119 -0.46 -0.72 1.62
N LEU A 120 0.39 -0.33 0.67
CA LEU A 120 0.75 -1.17 -0.45
C LEU A 120 1.57 -2.38 0.00
N LEU A 121 2.51 -2.17 0.93
CA LEU A 121 3.36 -3.25 1.45
C LEU A 121 2.54 -4.31 2.21
N GLN A 122 1.39 -3.97 2.76
CA GLN A 122 0.45 -4.94 3.35
C GLN A 122 0.00 -6.00 2.33
N LEU A 123 0.01 -5.72 1.01
CA LEU A 123 -0.29 -6.71 -0.02
C LEU A 123 0.80 -7.79 -0.19
N VAL A 124 1.91 -7.67 0.53
CA VAL A 124 2.92 -8.73 0.71
C VAL A 124 2.80 -9.34 2.09
N THR A 125 2.79 -8.51 3.13
CA THR A 125 2.93 -8.98 4.51
C THR A 125 1.67 -9.64 5.05
N LEU A 126 0.47 -9.17 4.70
CA LEU A 126 -0.79 -9.83 5.07
C LEU A 126 -0.95 -11.18 4.36
N PRO A 127 -0.76 -11.30 3.03
CA PRO A 127 -0.73 -12.61 2.39
C PRO A 127 0.32 -13.56 2.99
N LEU A 128 1.52 -13.07 3.32
CA LEU A 128 2.56 -13.89 3.94
C LEU A 128 2.10 -14.46 5.28
N MET A 129 1.46 -13.65 6.12
CA MET A 129 0.91 -14.07 7.40
C MET A 129 -0.22 -15.10 7.23
N VAL A 130 -1.14 -14.89 6.27
CA VAL A 130 -2.19 -15.86 5.95
C VAL A 130 -1.59 -17.17 5.42
N LEU A 131 -0.59 -17.12 4.55
CA LEU A 131 0.12 -18.31 4.07
C LEU A 131 0.76 -19.09 5.22
N ALA A 132 1.42 -18.38 6.15
CA ALA A 132 2.01 -18.98 7.33
C ALA A 132 0.93 -19.63 8.22
N TYR A 133 -0.21 -18.99 8.42
CA TYR A 133 -1.36 -19.53 9.15
C TYR A 133 -1.90 -20.81 8.49
N LEU A 134 -2.19 -20.78 7.18
CA LEU A 134 -2.69 -21.94 6.44
C LEU A 134 -1.68 -23.11 6.41
N ASN A 135 -0.39 -22.84 6.58
CA ASN A 135 0.62 -23.87 6.78
C ASN A 135 0.67 -24.38 8.23
N ALA A 136 0.52 -23.48 9.20
CA ALA A 136 0.62 -23.84 10.63
C ALA A 136 -0.61 -24.63 11.10
N PHE A 137 -1.79 -24.31 10.57
CA PHE A 137 -3.05 -24.92 10.97
C PHE A 137 -3.08 -26.46 10.81
N PRO A 138 -2.68 -27.05 9.66
CA PRO A 138 -2.59 -28.51 9.54
C PRO A 138 -1.31 -29.11 10.12
N ARG A 139 -0.16 -28.40 10.05
CA ARG A 139 1.15 -28.95 10.50
C ARG A 139 1.30 -29.01 12.01
N ARG A 140 0.78 -28.02 12.72
CA ARG A 140 0.73 -27.95 14.19
C ARG A 140 2.10 -28.06 14.90
N SER A 141 3.19 -27.81 14.19
CA SER A 141 4.56 -27.95 14.69
C SER A 141 5.13 -26.66 15.25
N VAL A 142 6.15 -26.74 16.10
CA VAL A 142 6.93 -25.60 16.60
C VAL A 142 7.44 -24.72 15.44
N MET A 143 8.02 -25.34 14.40
CA MET A 143 8.57 -24.61 13.26
C MET A 143 7.49 -23.83 12.49
N SER A 144 6.30 -24.42 12.33
CA SER A 144 5.20 -23.71 11.67
C SER A 144 4.64 -22.55 12.52
N GLY A 145 4.67 -22.69 13.85
CA GLY A 145 4.38 -21.62 14.78
C GLY A 145 5.39 -20.48 14.70
N LEU A 146 6.68 -20.80 14.66
CA LEU A 146 7.76 -19.83 14.50
C LEU A 146 7.55 -18.96 13.23
N TRP A 147 7.31 -19.61 12.08
CA TRP A 147 7.05 -18.89 10.83
C TRP A 147 5.79 -18.03 10.88
N LEU A 148 4.73 -18.48 11.55
CA LEU A 148 3.51 -17.68 11.74
C LEU A 148 3.78 -16.44 12.60
N GLY A 149 4.51 -16.59 13.70
CA GLY A 149 4.88 -15.47 14.57
C GLY A 149 5.76 -14.46 13.87
N LEU A 150 6.77 -14.89 13.12
CA LEU A 150 7.63 -14.01 12.33
C LEU A 150 6.85 -13.29 11.23
N ALA A 151 5.95 -13.98 10.52
CA ALA A 151 5.12 -13.34 9.50
C ALA A 151 4.16 -12.31 10.11
N GLY A 152 3.61 -12.58 11.30
CA GLY A 152 2.82 -11.63 12.06
C GLY A 152 3.61 -10.40 12.48
N ALA A 153 4.84 -10.59 12.98
CA ALA A 153 5.72 -9.48 13.34
C ALA A 153 6.09 -8.62 12.12
N LEU A 154 6.48 -9.24 10.98
CA LEU A 154 6.74 -8.51 9.74
C LEU A 154 5.53 -7.70 9.27
N ALA A 155 4.33 -8.26 9.41
CA ALA A 155 3.11 -7.55 9.07
C ALA A 155 2.88 -6.35 10.00
N LEU A 156 3.04 -6.50 11.32
CA LEU A 156 2.96 -5.39 12.29
C LEU A 156 4.01 -4.32 12.05
N MET A 157 5.24 -4.71 11.66
CA MET A 157 6.31 -3.78 11.30
C MET A 157 6.00 -3.00 10.01
N THR A 158 4.92 -3.32 9.30
CA THR A 158 4.41 -2.54 8.17
C THR A 158 3.44 -1.45 8.63
N LYS A 159 2.44 -1.82 9.44
CA LYS A 159 1.41 -0.90 9.93
C LYS A 159 0.66 -1.49 11.12
N TYR A 160 0.32 -0.69 12.13
CA TYR A 160 -0.42 -1.15 13.31
C TYR A 160 -1.83 -1.67 13.00
N TRP A 161 -2.44 -1.20 11.91
CA TRP A 161 -3.74 -1.67 11.43
C TRP A 161 -3.81 -3.18 11.15
N VAL A 162 -2.66 -3.85 11.02
CA VAL A 162 -2.52 -5.31 10.86
C VAL A 162 -3.14 -6.09 12.02
N LEU A 163 -3.33 -5.47 13.19
CA LEU A 163 -4.04 -6.08 14.32
C LEU A 163 -5.44 -6.59 13.91
N THR A 164 -6.10 -5.97 12.94
CA THR A 164 -7.40 -6.44 12.41
C THR A 164 -7.27 -7.82 11.75
N MET A 165 -6.20 -8.05 10.99
CA MET A 165 -5.94 -9.34 10.35
C MET A 165 -5.46 -10.39 11.35
N ILE A 166 -4.64 -10.01 12.33
CA ILE A 166 -4.23 -10.90 13.44
C ILE A 166 -5.47 -11.36 14.21
N GLY A 167 -6.40 -10.42 14.53
CA GLY A 167 -7.68 -10.74 15.16
C GLY A 167 -8.53 -11.69 14.31
N ALA A 168 -8.58 -11.47 12.99
CA ALA A 168 -9.32 -12.32 12.07
C ALA A 168 -8.76 -13.75 12.02
N ILE A 169 -7.44 -13.91 11.97
CA ILE A 169 -6.76 -15.22 12.05
C ILE A 169 -7.00 -15.88 13.41
N GLY A 170 -6.89 -15.12 14.50
CA GLY A 170 -7.18 -15.62 15.86
C GLY A 170 -8.61 -16.12 15.98
N LEU A 171 -9.59 -15.35 15.48
CA LEU A 171 -10.98 -15.76 15.50
C LEU A 171 -11.23 -16.98 14.60
N ALA A 172 -10.62 -17.04 13.40
CA ALA A 172 -10.68 -18.23 12.55
C ALA A 172 -10.14 -19.47 13.29
N ALA A 173 -9.00 -19.35 13.97
CA ALA A 173 -8.44 -20.44 14.76
C ALA A 173 -9.35 -20.89 15.92
N LEU A 174 -10.14 -19.98 16.50
CA LEU A 174 -11.05 -20.24 17.63
C LEU A 174 -12.37 -20.89 17.22
N ILE A 175 -12.93 -20.51 16.04
CA ILE A 175 -14.26 -20.99 15.63
C ILE A 175 -14.22 -22.12 14.60
N HIS A 176 -13.05 -22.43 13.99
CA HIS A 176 -12.90 -23.51 13.03
C HIS A 176 -13.31 -24.87 13.63
N PRO A 177 -13.96 -25.78 12.87
CA PRO A 177 -14.33 -27.11 13.38
C PRO A 177 -13.17 -27.91 13.98
N GLU A 178 -11.97 -27.79 13.43
CA GLU A 178 -10.76 -28.46 13.94
C GLU A 178 -9.96 -27.67 14.99
N ARG A 179 -10.52 -26.59 15.56
CA ARG A 179 -9.86 -25.70 16.53
C ARG A 179 -9.15 -26.43 17.67
N ARG A 180 -9.75 -27.49 18.22
CA ARG A 180 -9.17 -28.24 19.35
C ARG A 180 -7.83 -28.85 19.00
N LYS A 181 -7.67 -29.36 17.77
CA LYS A 181 -6.41 -29.96 17.30
C LYS A 181 -5.33 -28.90 17.11
N PHE A 182 -5.70 -27.69 16.65
CA PHE A 182 -4.77 -26.59 16.46
C PHE A 182 -4.37 -25.95 17.80
N LEU A 183 -5.34 -25.60 18.64
CA LEU A 183 -5.10 -24.95 19.94
C LEU A 183 -4.39 -25.86 20.94
N GLY A 184 -4.59 -27.18 20.86
CA GLY A 184 -3.87 -28.17 21.66
C GLY A 184 -2.46 -28.49 21.17
N SER A 185 -2.00 -27.84 20.10
CA SER A 185 -0.66 -28.03 19.53
C SER A 185 0.29 -26.90 19.94
N PRO A 186 1.62 -27.05 19.77
CA PRO A 186 2.58 -25.99 20.06
C PRO A 186 2.48 -24.78 19.10
N ALA A 187 1.94 -24.96 17.88
CA ALA A 187 2.02 -23.94 16.83
C ALA A 187 1.44 -22.56 17.22
N PRO A 188 0.21 -22.41 17.74
CA PRO A 188 -0.32 -21.09 18.07
C PRO A 188 0.43 -20.41 19.21
N TRP A 189 0.88 -21.18 20.20
CA TRP A 189 1.59 -20.64 21.36
C TRP A 189 3.00 -20.17 21.00
N VAL A 190 3.72 -20.95 20.20
CA VAL A 190 5.01 -20.55 19.65
C VAL A 190 4.85 -19.31 18.76
N ALA A 191 3.77 -19.22 17.97
CA ALA A 191 3.51 -18.04 17.14
C ALA A 191 3.34 -16.77 17.98
N ILE A 192 2.57 -16.84 19.08
CA ILE A 192 2.36 -15.70 19.98
C ILE A 192 3.70 -15.27 20.62
N VAL A 193 4.47 -16.21 21.15
CA VAL A 193 5.77 -15.92 21.78
C VAL A 193 6.74 -15.32 20.76
N THR A 194 6.84 -15.93 19.58
CA THR A 194 7.73 -15.45 18.52
C THR A 194 7.37 -14.04 18.06
N LEU A 195 6.07 -13.77 17.87
CA LEU A 195 5.60 -12.43 17.52
C LEU A 195 5.97 -11.41 18.59
N ALA A 196 5.69 -11.73 19.87
CA ALA A 196 6.00 -10.84 20.99
C ALA A 196 7.51 -10.55 21.07
N VAL A 197 8.36 -11.57 21.00
CA VAL A 197 9.82 -11.41 21.03
C VAL A 197 10.34 -10.62 19.83
N ALA A 198 9.82 -10.86 18.63
CA ALA A 198 10.24 -10.16 17.43
C ALA A 198 9.85 -8.67 17.45
N MET A 199 8.81 -8.31 18.21
CA MET A 199 8.39 -6.92 18.36
C MET A 199 9.17 -6.13 19.42
N ILE A 200 9.95 -6.79 20.30
CA ILE A 200 10.67 -6.12 21.39
C ILE A 200 11.52 -4.91 20.92
N PRO A 201 12.34 -5.00 19.85
CA PRO A 201 13.16 -3.87 19.45
C PRO A 201 12.31 -2.64 19.07
N HIS A 202 11.17 -2.86 18.41
CA HIS A 202 10.25 -1.78 18.06
C HIS A 202 9.52 -1.20 19.27
N LEU A 203 9.16 -2.04 20.26
CA LEU A 203 8.52 -1.60 21.49
C LEU A 203 9.48 -0.73 22.35
N ILE A 204 10.76 -1.11 22.42
CA ILE A 204 11.80 -0.29 23.08
C ILE A 204 11.91 1.06 22.36
N TRP A 205 11.99 1.07 21.04
CA TRP A 205 12.03 2.31 20.28
C TRP A 205 10.77 3.18 20.49
N LEU A 206 9.58 2.58 20.61
CA LEU A 206 8.34 3.33 20.91
C LEU A 206 8.44 4.05 22.26
N GLU A 207 9.02 3.41 23.27
CA GLU A 207 9.26 4.02 24.58
C GLU A 207 10.26 5.17 24.47
N GLU A 208 11.35 5.01 23.70
CA GLU A 208 12.36 6.06 23.48
C GLU A 208 11.82 7.33 22.81
N VAL A 209 10.72 7.21 22.04
CA VAL A 209 10.07 8.33 21.34
C VAL A 209 8.73 8.73 21.96
N ASP A 210 8.52 8.42 23.24
CA ASP A 210 7.31 8.78 23.99
C ASP A 210 6.00 8.37 23.26
N PHE A 211 6.02 7.24 22.59
CA PHE A 211 4.87 6.68 21.85
C PHE A 211 4.26 7.63 20.80
N VAL A 212 5.04 8.52 20.21
CA VAL A 212 4.60 9.49 19.18
C VAL A 212 3.70 8.88 18.11
N PRO A 213 3.98 7.68 17.53
CA PRO A 213 3.07 7.07 16.53
C PRO A 213 1.68 6.74 17.08
N LEU A 214 1.53 6.49 18.37
CA LEU A 214 0.22 6.23 18.98
C LEU A 214 -0.53 7.53 19.25
N THR A 215 0.16 8.64 19.56
CA THR A 215 -0.47 9.98 19.68
C THR A 215 -1.01 10.42 18.32
N TYR A 216 -0.30 10.18 17.23
CA TYR A 216 -0.81 10.35 15.87
C TYR A 216 -2.11 9.56 15.66
N ALA A 217 -2.14 8.27 16.01
CA ALA A 217 -3.33 7.47 15.87
C ALA A 217 -4.52 8.05 16.68
N GLY A 218 -4.27 8.50 17.90
CA GLY A 218 -5.28 9.12 18.75
C GLY A 218 -5.85 10.41 18.16
N SER A 219 -5.01 11.28 17.62
CA SER A 219 -5.43 12.59 17.09
C SER A 219 -6.16 12.48 15.74
N VAL A 220 -5.73 11.57 14.85
CA VAL A 220 -6.29 11.43 13.50
C VAL A 220 -7.53 10.54 13.46
N TYR A 221 -7.60 9.52 14.33
CA TYR A 221 -8.65 8.50 14.22
C TYR A 221 -9.82 8.71 15.17
N SER A 222 -9.70 9.52 16.23
CA SER A 222 -10.80 9.78 17.14
C SER A 222 -11.80 10.76 16.52
N LEU A 223 -13.08 10.38 16.51
CA LEU A 223 -14.17 11.23 16.01
C LEU A 223 -15.18 11.48 17.14
N SER A 224 -15.81 12.65 17.10
CA SER A 224 -16.87 13.02 18.04
C SER A 224 -18.29 12.69 17.54
N SER A 225 -18.46 12.47 16.24
CA SER A 225 -19.77 12.30 15.61
C SER A 225 -19.99 10.89 15.08
N ARG A 226 -20.93 10.15 15.69
CA ARG A 226 -21.37 8.83 15.19
C ARG A 226 -22.00 8.90 13.80
N ALA A 227 -22.74 9.97 13.50
CA ALA A 227 -23.36 10.16 12.17
C ALA A 227 -22.28 10.31 11.09
N TYR A 228 -21.24 11.10 11.37
CA TYR A 228 -20.11 11.24 10.45
C TYR A 228 -19.33 9.92 10.30
N THR A 229 -19.13 9.18 11.40
CA THR A 229 -18.52 7.83 11.32
C THR A 229 -19.34 6.89 10.44
N ALA A 230 -20.67 6.89 10.57
CA ALA A 230 -21.55 6.07 9.73
C ALA A 230 -21.43 6.44 8.24
N GLN A 231 -21.33 7.73 7.92
CA GLN A 231 -21.10 8.20 6.55
C GLN A 231 -19.77 7.69 5.99
N LEU A 232 -18.68 7.75 6.78
CA LEU A 232 -17.38 7.23 6.39
C LEU A 232 -17.42 5.70 6.18
N VAL A 233 -18.13 4.97 7.04
CA VAL A 233 -18.32 3.52 6.91
C VAL A 233 -19.08 3.18 5.63
N LEU A 234 -20.15 3.90 5.30
CA LEU A 234 -20.87 3.70 4.03
C LEU A 234 -19.96 4.01 2.83
N GLY A 235 -19.18 5.08 2.89
CA GLY A 235 -18.18 5.40 1.87
C GLY A 235 -17.13 4.31 1.72
N TYR A 236 -16.61 3.76 2.83
CA TYR A 236 -15.68 2.64 2.84
C TYR A 236 -16.27 1.39 2.19
N ILE A 237 -17.48 0.99 2.57
CA ILE A 237 -18.16 -0.18 2.01
C ILE A 237 -18.39 0.02 0.51
N GLY A 238 -19.00 1.15 0.10
CA GLY A 238 -19.30 1.44 -1.29
C GLY A 238 -18.05 1.46 -2.17
N HIS A 239 -16.98 2.13 -1.72
CA HIS A 239 -15.72 2.22 -2.44
C HIS A 239 -15.08 0.83 -2.67
N ASN A 240 -14.99 0.01 -1.61
CA ASN A 240 -14.37 -1.30 -1.71
C ASN A 240 -15.24 -2.28 -2.53
N LEU A 241 -16.57 -2.19 -2.45
CA LEU A 241 -17.46 -2.98 -3.31
C LEU A 241 -17.29 -2.63 -4.79
N VAL A 242 -17.22 -1.35 -5.15
CA VAL A 242 -16.98 -0.91 -6.54
C VAL A 242 -15.64 -1.43 -7.06
N LEU A 243 -14.58 -1.37 -6.26
CA LEU A 243 -13.27 -1.89 -6.67
C LEU A 243 -13.27 -3.41 -6.85
N LEU A 244 -13.95 -4.15 -5.97
CA LEU A 244 -14.07 -5.61 -6.06
C LEU A 244 -15.00 -6.05 -7.21
N LEU A 245 -15.98 -5.22 -7.59
CA LEU A 245 -16.87 -5.52 -8.70
C LEU A 245 -16.08 -5.69 -10.01
N VAL A 246 -15.01 -4.96 -10.22
CA VAL A 246 -14.20 -5.04 -11.45
C VAL A 246 -13.66 -6.45 -11.70
N PRO A 247 -12.82 -7.06 -10.84
CA PRO A 247 -12.30 -8.41 -11.07
C PRO A 247 -13.41 -9.48 -11.05
N VAL A 248 -14.46 -9.30 -10.25
CA VAL A 248 -15.57 -10.23 -10.16
C VAL A 248 -16.39 -10.22 -11.47
N ALA A 249 -16.73 -9.06 -12.02
CA ALA A 249 -17.46 -8.93 -13.27
C ALA A 249 -16.65 -9.49 -14.46
N LEU A 250 -15.35 -9.19 -14.52
CA LEU A 250 -14.46 -9.71 -15.56
C LEU A 250 -14.29 -11.24 -15.45
N ALA A 251 -14.23 -11.78 -14.24
CA ALA A 251 -14.21 -13.22 -14.01
C ALA A 251 -15.55 -13.87 -14.41
N ALA A 252 -16.69 -13.25 -14.08
CA ALA A 252 -18.01 -13.72 -14.52
C ALA A 252 -18.13 -13.70 -16.04
N LEU A 253 -17.62 -12.67 -16.72
CA LEU A 253 -17.54 -12.60 -18.18
C LEU A 253 -16.68 -13.75 -18.74
N ALA A 254 -15.51 -14.02 -18.17
CA ALA A 254 -14.64 -15.12 -18.59
C ALA A 254 -15.33 -16.49 -18.47
N LEU A 255 -16.16 -16.68 -17.44
CA LEU A 255 -16.95 -17.88 -17.22
C LEU A 255 -18.17 -17.96 -18.18
N ALA A 256 -18.82 -16.83 -18.45
CA ALA A 256 -20.02 -16.76 -19.30
C ALA A 256 -19.70 -17.02 -20.77
N CYS A 257 -18.56 -16.59 -21.28
CA CYS A 257 -18.11 -16.76 -22.65
C CYS A 257 -17.73 -18.22 -23.03
N VAL A 258 -18.10 -19.19 -22.20
CA VAL A 258 -17.94 -20.64 -22.54
C VAL A 258 -19.16 -21.13 -23.26
N PRO A 259 -19.05 -21.71 -24.51
CA PRO A 259 -20.17 -22.18 -25.28
C PRO A 259 -21.05 -23.20 -24.55
N ALA A 260 -22.38 -23.05 -24.65
CA ALA A 260 -23.34 -23.89 -23.93
C ALA A 260 -23.17 -25.41 -24.27
N ARG A 261 -22.78 -25.74 -25.49
CA ARG A 261 -22.50 -27.13 -25.92
C ARG A 261 -21.39 -27.79 -25.10
N LEU A 262 -20.32 -27.09 -24.82
CA LEU A 262 -19.23 -27.57 -23.96
C LEU A 262 -19.66 -27.74 -22.49
N ARG A 263 -20.62 -26.93 -22.01
CA ARG A 263 -21.19 -27.05 -20.65
C ARG A 263 -22.03 -28.35 -20.54
N MET A 264 -22.71 -28.74 -21.58
CA MET A 264 -23.57 -29.95 -21.60
C MET A 264 -22.74 -31.23 -21.70
N GLN A 265 -21.70 -31.26 -22.55
CA GLN A 265 -20.81 -32.43 -22.69
C GLN A 265 -20.07 -32.76 -21.39
N THR A 266 -19.64 -31.73 -20.63
CA THR A 266 -19.01 -31.96 -19.31
C THR A 266 -20.01 -32.45 -18.25
N ARG A 267 -21.29 -32.07 -18.33
CA ARG A 267 -22.35 -32.64 -17.47
C ARG A 267 -22.60 -34.12 -17.75
N LEU A 268 -22.71 -34.52 -19.02
CA LEU A 268 -22.91 -35.90 -19.39
C LEU A 268 -21.70 -36.78 -19.05
N ALA A 269 -20.47 -36.34 -19.38
CA ALA A 269 -19.26 -37.07 -19.03
C ALA A 269 -19.10 -37.25 -17.51
N SER A 270 -19.53 -36.25 -16.70
CA SER A 270 -19.47 -36.34 -15.24
C SER A 270 -20.46 -37.31 -14.60
N LEU A 271 -21.58 -37.64 -15.31
CA LEU A 271 -22.53 -38.64 -14.86
C LEU A 271 -21.98 -40.04 -15.02
N PHE A 272 -21.17 -40.30 -16.04
CA PHE A 272 -20.60 -41.62 -16.36
C PHE A 272 -19.27 -41.91 -15.61
N THR A 273 -18.52 -40.84 -15.16
CA THR A 273 -17.22 -41.01 -14.46
C THR A 273 -17.32 -40.89 -12.93
N ARG A 274 -18.52 -40.73 -12.38
CA ARG A 274 -18.74 -40.48 -10.95
C ARG A 274 -18.37 -41.62 -9.99
N ALA A 275 -18.22 -42.87 -10.50
CA ALA A 275 -18.04 -44.02 -9.62
C ALA A 275 -16.57 -44.38 -9.26
N HIS A 276 -15.57 -43.88 -9.98
CA HIS A 276 -14.20 -44.41 -9.79
C HIS A 276 -13.09 -43.37 -9.50
N LYS A 277 -13.36 -42.06 -9.46
CA LYS A 277 -12.36 -41.01 -9.19
C LYS A 277 -12.72 -40.02 -8.07
N ALA A 278 -13.63 -40.38 -7.19
CA ALA A 278 -14.08 -39.49 -6.13
C ALA A 278 -13.08 -39.37 -4.92
N ALA A 279 -12.03 -40.17 -4.90
CA ALA A 279 -11.12 -40.26 -3.75
C ALA A 279 -9.74 -39.62 -3.94
N GLU A 280 -9.31 -39.28 -5.17
CA GLU A 280 -7.90 -38.91 -5.39
C GLU A 280 -7.60 -37.45 -5.74
N ASN A 281 -8.60 -36.62 -6.07
CA ASN A 281 -8.35 -35.18 -6.34
C ASN A 281 -9.50 -34.33 -5.80
N ALA A 282 -9.53 -34.04 -4.52
CA ALA A 282 -10.36 -32.99 -3.97
C ALA A 282 -9.92 -31.65 -4.61
N VAL A 283 -10.77 -31.12 -5.50
CA VAL A 283 -10.51 -29.86 -6.24
C VAL A 283 -10.40 -28.66 -5.27
N VAL A 284 -10.97 -28.80 -4.07
CA VAL A 284 -10.95 -27.81 -2.98
C VAL A 284 -10.68 -28.50 -1.65
N ASP A 285 -9.67 -28.03 -0.92
CA ASP A 285 -9.49 -28.38 0.49
C ASP A 285 -10.49 -27.60 1.33
N ILE A 286 -11.55 -28.26 1.77
CA ILE A 286 -12.65 -27.63 2.51
C ILE A 286 -12.19 -27.09 3.88
N SER A 287 -11.27 -27.78 4.57
CA SER A 287 -10.75 -27.30 5.85
C SER A 287 -10.00 -25.99 5.68
N GLN A 288 -9.15 -25.86 4.65
CA GLN A 288 -8.45 -24.62 4.36
C GLN A 288 -9.39 -23.55 3.79
N ALA A 289 -10.39 -23.93 3.00
CA ALA A 289 -11.39 -22.98 2.48
C ALA A 289 -12.21 -22.34 3.62
N ILE A 290 -12.57 -23.10 4.66
CA ILE A 290 -13.25 -22.56 5.85
C ILE A 290 -12.38 -21.50 6.53
N ASN A 291 -11.09 -21.72 6.69
CA ASN A 291 -10.17 -20.70 7.23
C ASN A 291 -10.20 -19.42 6.39
N VAL A 292 -10.11 -19.53 5.06
CA VAL A 292 -10.15 -18.38 4.14
C VAL A 292 -11.48 -17.63 4.26
N TRP A 293 -12.61 -18.33 4.27
CA TRP A 293 -13.94 -17.71 4.38
C TRP A 293 -14.10 -16.97 5.71
N ILE A 294 -13.70 -17.60 6.84
CA ILE A 294 -13.81 -16.95 8.15
C ILE A 294 -12.94 -15.69 8.18
N VAL A 295 -11.67 -15.78 7.80
CA VAL A 295 -10.76 -14.62 7.79
C VAL A 295 -11.33 -13.52 6.91
N GLN A 296 -11.80 -13.85 5.69
CA GLN A 296 -12.35 -12.84 4.78
C GLN A 296 -13.61 -12.16 5.32
N VAL A 297 -14.52 -12.92 5.91
CA VAL A 297 -15.76 -12.37 6.51
C VAL A 297 -15.43 -11.48 7.72
N VAL A 298 -14.54 -11.94 8.60
CA VAL A 298 -14.15 -11.17 9.79
C VAL A 298 -13.46 -9.86 9.39
N VAL A 299 -12.58 -9.89 8.41
CA VAL A 299 -11.92 -8.67 7.91
C VAL A 299 -12.91 -7.72 7.24
N ALA A 300 -13.84 -8.26 6.43
CA ALA A 300 -14.82 -7.44 5.74
C ALA A 300 -15.80 -6.73 6.70
N LEU A 301 -16.18 -7.38 7.78
CA LEU A 301 -17.11 -6.83 8.77
C LEU A 301 -16.41 -6.12 9.93
N GLY A 302 -15.22 -6.56 10.31
CA GLY A 302 -14.52 -6.10 11.51
C GLY A 302 -14.15 -4.63 11.46
N ALA A 303 -13.62 -4.15 10.33
CA ALA A 303 -13.26 -2.75 10.17
C ALA A 303 -14.48 -1.80 10.22
N PRO A 304 -15.58 -2.03 9.46
CA PRO A 304 -16.79 -1.23 9.55
C PRO A 304 -17.44 -1.27 10.94
N LEU A 305 -17.58 -2.46 11.53
CA LEU A 305 -18.20 -2.62 12.86
C LEU A 305 -17.33 -1.96 13.95
N GLY A 306 -16.01 -2.16 13.90
CA GLY A 306 -15.09 -1.52 14.83
C GLY A 306 -15.18 0.00 14.75
N ALA A 307 -15.21 0.56 13.54
CA ALA A 307 -15.35 2.00 13.35
C ALA A 307 -16.65 2.55 13.97
N LEU A 308 -17.79 1.86 13.77
CA LEU A 308 -19.08 2.26 14.35
C LEU A 308 -19.12 2.14 15.88
N ILE A 309 -18.53 1.07 16.44
CA ILE A 309 -18.53 0.84 17.89
C ILE A 309 -17.66 1.87 18.61
N PHE A 310 -16.44 2.10 18.10
CA PHE A 310 -15.44 2.96 18.74
C PHE A 310 -15.47 4.41 18.24
N THR A 311 -16.35 4.74 17.30
CA THR A 311 -16.47 6.08 16.70
C THR A 311 -15.13 6.59 16.16
N VAL A 312 -14.48 5.76 15.31
CA VAL A 312 -13.18 6.07 14.74
C VAL A 312 -13.26 6.34 13.24
N TYR A 313 -12.32 7.14 12.77
CA TYR A 313 -12.16 7.45 11.34
C TYR A 313 -11.82 6.21 10.54
N LEU A 314 -12.54 5.98 9.44
CA LEU A 314 -12.30 4.88 8.52
C LEU A 314 -12.09 5.42 7.10
N LYS A 315 -10.84 5.43 6.65
CA LYS A 315 -10.52 5.87 5.29
C LYS A 315 -10.87 4.79 4.27
N THR A 316 -11.48 5.19 3.16
CA THR A 316 -11.93 4.28 2.08
C THR A 316 -10.83 3.37 1.56
N ASP A 317 -9.61 3.90 1.37
CA ASP A 317 -8.48 3.18 0.81
C ASP A 317 -7.85 2.14 1.77
N TRP A 318 -8.11 2.20 3.08
CA TRP A 318 -7.53 1.24 4.03
C TRP A 318 -8.08 -0.18 3.90
N GLY A 319 -9.27 -0.34 3.30
CA GLY A 319 -9.84 -1.65 3.02
C GLY A 319 -9.18 -2.39 1.86
N ILE A 320 -8.56 -1.66 0.94
CA ILE A 320 -8.12 -2.22 -0.34
C ILE A 320 -7.11 -3.37 -0.14
N SER A 321 -6.19 -3.24 0.83
CA SER A 321 -5.22 -4.27 1.16
C SER A 321 -5.80 -5.49 1.88
N LEU A 322 -7.03 -5.40 2.40
CA LEU A 322 -7.66 -6.45 3.20
C LEU A 322 -8.45 -7.47 2.34
N PHE A 323 -8.79 -7.11 1.10
CA PHE A 323 -9.68 -7.91 0.25
C PHE A 323 -8.96 -8.85 -0.73
N PHE A 324 -7.67 -9.09 -0.57
CA PHE A 324 -6.90 -9.99 -1.45
C PHE A 324 -7.35 -11.46 -1.41
N LEU A 325 -8.03 -11.88 -0.34
CA LEU A 325 -8.61 -13.24 -0.25
C LEU A 325 -9.95 -13.38 -0.96
N THR A 326 -10.63 -12.29 -1.31
CA THR A 326 -11.98 -12.35 -1.92
C THR A 326 -12.02 -13.18 -3.20
N PRO A 327 -11.09 -13.05 -4.18
CA PRO A 327 -11.08 -13.94 -5.35
C PRO A 327 -10.94 -15.40 -4.98
N LEU A 328 -10.07 -15.73 -4.02
CA LEU A 328 -9.91 -17.11 -3.56
C LEU A 328 -11.16 -17.63 -2.84
N ALA A 329 -11.76 -16.82 -1.98
CA ALA A 329 -12.99 -17.18 -1.26
C ALA A 329 -14.14 -17.54 -2.23
N LEU A 330 -14.26 -16.79 -3.34
CA LEU A 330 -15.26 -17.04 -4.39
C LEU A 330 -14.93 -18.29 -5.20
N VAL A 331 -13.67 -18.46 -5.63
CA VAL A 331 -13.24 -19.59 -6.47
C VAL A 331 -13.17 -20.90 -5.67
N ALA A 332 -13.02 -20.85 -4.35
CA ALA A 332 -13.06 -21.98 -3.45
C ALA A 332 -14.48 -22.53 -3.21
N ILE A 333 -15.54 -21.90 -3.73
CA ILE A 333 -16.90 -22.45 -3.64
C ILE A 333 -16.96 -23.79 -4.38
N PRO A 334 -17.32 -24.90 -3.71
CA PRO A 334 -17.23 -26.25 -4.29
C PRO A 334 -18.10 -26.48 -5.55
N SER A 335 -19.24 -25.77 -5.63
CA SER A 335 -20.15 -25.84 -6.75
C SER A 335 -19.65 -25.10 -8.01
N LEU A 336 -18.67 -24.22 -7.88
CA LEU A 336 -18.08 -23.50 -9.00
C LEU A 336 -17.31 -24.48 -9.91
N ARG A 337 -17.66 -24.53 -11.18
CA ARG A 337 -16.98 -25.36 -12.19
C ARG A 337 -16.13 -24.49 -13.09
N LEU A 338 -14.81 -24.68 -13.02
CA LEU A 338 -13.86 -23.94 -13.85
C LEU A 338 -13.43 -24.78 -15.04
N GLN A 339 -13.77 -24.32 -16.25
CA GLN A 339 -13.37 -24.96 -17.51
C GLN A 339 -12.03 -24.36 -17.99
N SER A 340 -11.25 -25.13 -18.75
CA SER A 340 -9.96 -24.67 -19.32
C SER A 340 -10.12 -23.42 -20.19
N ARG A 341 -11.25 -23.26 -20.87
CA ARG A 341 -11.54 -22.10 -21.72
C ARG A 341 -11.71 -20.81 -20.86
N ALA A 342 -12.25 -20.90 -19.65
CA ALA A 342 -12.36 -19.76 -18.76
C ALA A 342 -10.99 -19.24 -18.31
N LEU A 343 -9.99 -20.12 -18.17
CA LEU A 343 -8.60 -19.74 -17.89
C LEU A 343 -7.99 -18.93 -19.03
N PHE A 344 -8.22 -19.39 -20.28
CA PHE A 344 -7.78 -18.63 -21.45
C PHE A 344 -8.49 -17.29 -21.55
N ASN A 345 -9.81 -17.26 -21.35
CA ASN A 345 -10.61 -16.04 -21.42
C ASN A 345 -10.14 -14.98 -20.40
N ILE A 346 -9.91 -15.37 -19.13
CA ILE A 346 -9.49 -14.40 -18.12
C ILE A 346 -8.06 -13.89 -18.37
N ALA A 347 -7.17 -14.74 -18.89
CA ALA A 347 -5.84 -14.33 -19.30
C ALA A 347 -5.89 -13.38 -20.50
N ALA A 348 -6.76 -13.64 -21.48
CA ALA A 348 -6.99 -12.76 -22.63
C ALA A 348 -7.57 -11.41 -22.19
N ILE A 349 -8.54 -11.41 -21.27
CA ILE A 349 -9.10 -10.17 -20.69
C ILE A 349 -7.99 -9.35 -20.00
N TRP A 350 -7.16 -10.00 -19.18
CA TRP A 350 -6.03 -9.33 -18.53
C TRP A 350 -5.09 -8.72 -19.56
N LEU A 351 -4.74 -9.44 -20.62
CA LEU A 351 -3.87 -8.96 -21.69
C LEU A 351 -4.49 -7.77 -22.42
N VAL A 352 -5.75 -7.85 -22.80
CA VAL A 352 -6.48 -6.77 -23.50
C VAL A 352 -6.54 -5.51 -22.62
N VAL A 353 -6.93 -5.65 -21.35
CA VAL A 353 -6.98 -4.54 -20.41
C VAL A 353 -5.60 -3.88 -20.24
N THR A 354 -4.55 -4.70 -20.07
CA THR A 354 -3.19 -4.20 -19.89
C THR A 354 -2.67 -3.48 -21.14
N VAL A 355 -2.85 -4.05 -22.33
CA VAL A 355 -2.41 -3.44 -23.58
C VAL A 355 -3.21 -2.18 -23.91
N ALA A 356 -4.54 -2.22 -23.73
CA ALA A 356 -5.38 -1.04 -23.93
C ALA A 356 -4.97 0.12 -23.00
N THR A 357 -4.69 -0.18 -21.72
CA THR A 357 -4.22 0.83 -20.77
C THR A 357 -2.82 1.35 -21.14
N LEU A 358 -1.92 0.47 -21.59
CA LEU A 358 -0.59 0.88 -22.06
C LEU A 358 -0.67 1.89 -23.22
N VAL A 359 -1.52 1.62 -24.19
CA VAL A 359 -1.73 2.51 -25.34
C VAL A 359 -2.41 3.82 -24.94
N ALA A 360 -3.39 3.76 -24.03
CA ALA A 360 -4.17 4.92 -23.59
C ALA A 360 -3.43 5.83 -22.59
N SER A 361 -2.49 5.28 -21.80
CA SER A 361 -1.87 5.96 -20.67
C SER A 361 -1.26 7.34 -21.00
N PRO A 362 -0.51 7.55 -22.11
CA PRO A 362 0.05 8.88 -22.39
C PRO A 362 -1.01 9.92 -22.78
N TYR A 363 -2.15 9.49 -23.33
CA TYR A 363 -3.28 10.37 -23.66
C TYR A 363 -4.07 10.74 -22.39
N ILE A 364 -4.25 9.79 -21.49
CA ILE A 364 -4.89 10.03 -20.18
C ILE A 364 -4.07 11.05 -19.39
N ALA A 365 -2.73 10.87 -19.30
CA ALA A 365 -1.86 11.80 -18.60
C ALA A 365 -1.91 13.23 -19.19
N ALA A 366 -1.95 13.37 -20.52
CA ALA A 366 -2.08 14.66 -21.17
C ALA A 366 -3.44 15.33 -20.88
N ARG A 367 -4.52 14.54 -20.85
CA ARG A 367 -5.85 15.03 -20.53
C ARG A 367 -5.98 15.42 -19.05
N GLU A 368 -5.44 14.60 -18.14
CA GLU A 368 -5.48 14.90 -16.71
C GLU A 368 -4.85 16.24 -16.35
N ILE A 369 -3.71 16.60 -16.95
CA ILE A 369 -3.09 17.91 -16.69
C ILE A 369 -3.91 19.04 -17.33
N ALA A 370 -4.47 18.83 -18.52
CA ALA A 370 -5.31 19.83 -19.20
C ALA A 370 -6.62 20.11 -18.46
N ASP A 371 -7.23 19.07 -17.88
CA ASP A 371 -8.49 19.17 -17.13
C ASP A 371 -8.30 19.72 -15.70
N ASN A 372 -7.05 19.92 -15.24
CA ASN A 372 -6.71 20.40 -13.89
C ASN A 372 -5.94 21.75 -13.88
N PRO A 373 -6.44 22.81 -14.54
CA PRO A 373 -5.72 24.10 -14.65
C PRO A 373 -5.51 24.79 -13.29
N ASN A 374 -6.37 24.52 -12.30
CA ASN A 374 -6.35 25.15 -10.97
C ASN A 374 -5.61 24.34 -9.89
N GLY A 375 -4.99 23.22 -10.27
CA GLY A 375 -3.94 22.65 -9.52
C GLY A 375 -4.28 21.70 -8.38
N ALA A 376 -4.54 20.43 -8.70
CA ALA A 376 -4.20 19.40 -7.74
C ALA A 376 -2.68 19.47 -7.43
N SER A 377 -2.30 19.27 -6.18
CA SER A 377 -0.91 19.37 -5.70
C SER A 377 0.09 18.50 -6.51
N GLY A 378 -0.36 17.41 -7.13
CA GLY A 378 0.43 16.55 -8.00
C GLY A 378 0.96 17.19 -9.28
N TYR A 379 0.44 18.34 -9.73
CA TYR A 379 0.88 19.03 -10.96
C TYR A 379 1.77 20.27 -10.68
N ALA A 380 2.28 20.38 -9.47
CA ALA A 380 2.99 21.57 -8.97
C ALA A 380 4.41 21.75 -9.52
N ASP A 381 4.96 20.77 -10.22
CA ASP A 381 6.37 20.72 -10.60
C ASP A 381 7.34 20.93 -9.41
N ARG A 382 7.17 20.12 -8.39
CA ARG A 382 8.03 20.13 -7.19
C ARG A 382 9.46 19.71 -7.51
N SER A 383 9.65 18.99 -8.61
CA SER A 383 10.99 18.64 -9.11
C SER A 383 11.75 19.88 -9.57
N GLN A 384 11.07 20.84 -10.23
CA GLN A 384 11.67 22.14 -10.56
C GLN A 384 11.97 22.94 -9.29
N LEU A 385 11.01 23.03 -8.38
CA LEU A 385 11.17 23.73 -7.10
C LEU A 385 12.40 23.20 -6.33
N ALA A 386 12.53 21.89 -6.20
CA ALA A 386 13.65 21.27 -5.50
C ALA A 386 15.01 21.62 -6.13
N ARG A 387 15.09 21.61 -7.47
CA ARG A 387 16.33 22.01 -8.19
C ARG A 387 16.67 23.46 -7.93
N GLU A 388 15.72 24.38 -8.07
CA GLU A 388 15.93 25.83 -7.90
C GLU A 388 16.35 26.15 -6.46
N LEU A 389 15.68 25.55 -5.47
CA LEU A 389 16.03 25.72 -4.06
C LEU A 389 17.41 25.15 -3.71
N THR A 390 17.78 24.00 -4.27
CA THR A 390 19.12 23.42 -4.09
C THR A 390 20.18 24.34 -4.68
N GLN A 391 19.95 24.89 -5.86
CA GLN A 391 20.86 25.86 -6.49
C GLN A 391 20.97 27.14 -5.67
N ALA A 392 19.85 27.66 -5.15
CA ALA A 392 19.82 28.82 -4.29
C ALA A 392 20.60 28.62 -2.99
N TRP A 393 20.54 27.41 -2.40
CA TRP A 393 21.33 27.02 -1.25
C TRP A 393 22.83 27.00 -1.57
N HIS A 394 23.23 26.28 -2.60
CA HIS A 394 24.65 26.14 -2.98
C HIS A 394 25.27 27.46 -3.47
N ALA A 395 24.48 28.40 -3.96
CA ALA A 395 24.98 29.75 -4.28
C ALA A 395 25.38 30.56 -3.06
N ARG A 396 24.85 30.21 -1.87
CA ARG A 396 25.09 30.92 -0.58
C ARG A 396 26.05 30.16 0.34
N PHE A 397 25.94 28.81 0.33
CA PHE A 397 26.64 27.96 1.29
C PHE A 397 27.40 26.83 0.58
N ARG A 398 28.59 26.49 1.14
CA ARG A 398 29.40 25.36 0.64
C ARG A 398 28.96 24.00 1.20
N THR A 399 27.91 23.98 1.99
CA THR A 399 27.34 22.78 2.60
C THR A 399 26.16 22.28 1.78
N ARG A 400 25.81 21.00 1.92
CA ARG A 400 24.55 20.49 1.36
C ARG A 400 23.35 21.11 2.07
N TRP A 401 22.24 21.23 1.37
CA TRP A 401 20.95 21.58 1.98
C TRP A 401 20.49 20.42 2.88
N ALA A 402 20.59 20.58 4.21
CA ALA A 402 20.41 19.51 5.17
C ALA A 402 18.97 19.31 5.64
N VAL A 403 18.19 20.38 5.75
CA VAL A 403 16.82 20.33 6.31
C VAL A 403 15.86 21.18 5.48
N VAL A 404 14.66 20.64 5.22
CA VAL A 404 13.52 21.35 4.67
C VAL A 404 12.42 21.47 5.71
N ALA A 405 11.93 22.69 5.96
CA ALA A 405 10.81 22.97 6.84
C ALA A 405 9.58 23.37 6.04
N ALA A 406 8.56 22.51 5.98
CA ALA A 406 7.37 22.73 5.17
C ALA A 406 6.21 21.84 5.64
N SER A 407 5.01 22.05 5.07
CA SER A 407 3.93 21.06 5.17
C SER A 407 4.36 19.73 4.52
N MET A 408 3.73 18.65 4.93
CA MET A 408 4.04 17.29 4.42
C MET A 408 3.97 17.22 2.88
N GLU A 409 2.97 17.84 2.27
CA GLU A 409 2.79 17.85 0.81
C GLU A 409 3.92 18.52 0.04
N VAL A 410 4.67 19.42 0.67
CA VAL A 410 5.76 20.16 0.06
C VAL A 410 7.12 19.61 0.49
N GLY A 411 7.32 19.36 1.78
CA GLY A 411 8.59 18.92 2.34
C GLY A 411 9.03 17.54 1.87
N GLU A 412 8.10 16.56 1.81
CA GLU A 412 8.40 15.20 1.36
C GLU A 412 8.95 15.15 -0.07
N PRO A 413 8.30 15.78 -1.07
CA PRO A 413 8.85 15.84 -2.41
C PRO A 413 10.23 16.52 -2.50
N MET A 414 10.53 17.50 -1.62
CA MET A 414 11.87 18.12 -1.59
C MET A 414 12.94 17.12 -1.17
N THR A 415 12.66 16.27 -0.18
CA THR A 415 13.55 15.18 0.23
C THR A 415 13.84 14.21 -0.93
N PHE A 416 12.86 13.95 -1.77
CA PHE A 416 13.01 13.05 -2.91
C PHE A 416 13.73 13.71 -4.10
N TYR A 417 13.28 14.90 -4.52
CA TYR A 417 13.74 15.52 -5.77
C TYR A 417 15.03 16.33 -5.66
N SER A 418 15.39 16.80 -4.46
CA SER A 418 16.67 17.46 -4.27
C SER A 418 17.81 16.44 -4.29
N PRO A 419 18.92 16.71 -5.01
CA PRO A 419 20.10 15.84 -4.95
C PRO A 419 20.76 15.80 -3.55
N ASP A 420 20.47 16.78 -2.70
CA ASP A 420 20.96 16.84 -1.32
C ASP A 420 20.12 16.00 -0.35
N HIS A 421 18.92 15.57 -0.75
CA HIS A 421 17.97 14.79 0.07
C HIS A 421 17.80 15.35 1.48
N PRO A 422 17.34 16.62 1.65
CA PRO A 422 17.23 17.24 2.96
C PRO A 422 16.26 16.45 3.85
N ALA A 423 16.61 16.32 5.12
CA ALA A 423 15.70 15.79 6.13
C ALA A 423 14.55 16.78 6.33
N ARG A 424 13.34 16.27 6.50
CA ARG A 424 12.18 17.14 6.65
C ARG A 424 11.92 17.50 8.11
N LEU A 425 11.40 18.70 8.29
CA LEU A 425 10.77 19.21 9.51
C LEU A 425 9.34 19.65 9.13
N THR A 426 8.32 18.94 9.60
CA THR A 426 6.92 19.25 9.30
C THR A 426 6.41 20.32 10.26
N LEU A 427 5.71 21.32 9.73
CA LEU A 427 5.27 22.47 10.52
C LEU A 427 3.95 22.21 11.24
N ASP A 428 3.06 21.44 10.62
CA ASP A 428 1.67 21.19 10.98
C ASP A 428 1.45 19.81 11.63
N GLU A 429 2.40 18.90 11.49
CA GLU A 429 2.28 17.53 11.98
C GLU A 429 3.58 17.06 12.65
N PRO A 430 3.81 17.36 13.96
CA PRO A 430 5.05 17.01 14.66
C PRO A 430 5.45 15.53 14.55
N TRP A 431 4.48 14.63 14.55
CA TRP A 431 4.71 13.18 14.40
C TRP A 431 5.18 12.76 13.01
N SER A 432 5.01 13.59 11.97
CA SER A 432 5.45 13.29 10.61
C SER A 432 6.89 13.69 10.34
N SER A 433 7.54 14.39 11.27
CA SER A 433 8.83 15.10 11.12
C SER A 433 10.05 14.19 10.87
N GLY A 434 9.91 12.88 10.71
CA GLY A 434 11.08 12.01 10.58
C GLY A 434 12.10 12.16 11.70
N LEU A 435 11.66 12.65 12.85
CA LEU A 435 12.43 12.90 14.06
C LEU A 435 13.56 13.96 13.89
N THR A 436 13.34 14.96 13.03
CA THR A 436 14.23 16.13 12.91
C THR A 436 13.71 17.23 13.82
N SER A 437 14.55 17.68 14.79
CA SER A 437 14.19 18.75 15.72
C SER A 437 14.39 20.13 15.11
N ILE A 438 13.68 21.13 15.65
CA ILE A 438 13.88 22.54 15.27
C ILE A 438 15.30 23.01 15.61
N ASP A 439 15.87 22.55 16.73
CA ASP A 439 17.22 22.91 17.14
C ASP A 439 18.27 22.33 16.18
N GLU A 440 18.06 21.11 15.71
CA GLU A 440 18.88 20.50 14.65
C GLU A 440 18.77 21.32 13.35
N ALA A 441 17.55 21.69 12.95
CA ALA A 441 17.32 22.51 11.76
C ALA A 441 18.02 23.88 11.87
N LYS A 442 17.91 24.57 12.99
CA LYS A 442 18.60 25.86 13.23
C LYS A 442 20.12 25.71 13.21
N ARG A 443 20.65 24.63 13.78
CA ARG A 443 22.09 24.36 13.80
C ARG A 443 22.66 24.09 12.39
N LEU A 444 21.95 23.30 11.59
CA LEU A 444 22.40 22.90 10.25
C LEU A 444 22.06 23.93 9.16
N GLY A 445 21.16 24.86 9.45
CA GLY A 445 20.49 25.69 8.48
C GLY A 445 19.39 24.93 7.72
N PHE A 446 18.39 25.63 7.23
CA PHE A 446 17.29 25.01 6.53
C PHE A 446 16.65 25.95 5.50
N ILE A 447 15.88 25.38 4.58
CA ILE A 447 14.96 26.14 3.72
C ILE A 447 13.55 25.88 4.22
N GLY A 448 12.84 26.95 4.64
CA GLY A 448 11.42 26.94 4.91
C GLY A 448 10.63 27.20 3.63
N ILE A 449 9.49 26.51 3.43
CA ILE A 449 8.66 26.67 2.22
C ILE A 449 7.19 26.76 2.62
N CYS A 450 6.52 27.85 2.19
CA CYS A 450 5.09 28.04 2.34
C CYS A 450 4.43 28.07 0.95
N ASP A 451 3.40 27.25 0.74
CA ASP A 451 2.59 27.27 -0.49
C ASP A 451 1.60 28.43 -0.40
N SER A 452 1.71 29.39 -1.30
CA SER A 452 0.86 30.61 -1.33
C SER A 452 -0.64 30.33 -1.54
N ARG A 453 -0.99 29.10 -1.91
CA ARG A 453 -2.39 28.68 -2.17
C ARG A 453 -3.02 27.92 -1.00
N GLN A 454 -2.23 27.48 -0.02
CA GLN A 454 -2.77 26.74 1.12
C GLN A 454 -3.48 27.69 2.10
N ALA A 455 -4.62 27.22 2.64
CA ALA A 455 -5.34 27.96 3.68
C ALA A 455 -4.49 28.21 4.93
N ALA A 456 -3.52 27.34 5.20
CA ALA A 456 -2.55 27.46 6.30
C ALA A 456 -1.35 28.37 5.98
N LEU A 457 -1.40 29.19 4.92
CA LEU A 457 -0.31 30.12 4.61
C LEU A 457 0.00 31.09 5.78
N PRO A 458 -0.99 31.71 6.46
CA PRO A 458 -0.69 32.61 7.57
C PRO A 458 0.03 31.93 8.74
N GLU A 459 -0.34 30.68 9.05
CA GLU A 459 0.30 29.85 10.09
C GLU A 459 1.72 29.48 9.69
N CYS A 460 1.95 29.07 8.44
CA CYS A 460 3.27 28.78 7.90
C CYS A 460 4.18 30.00 7.99
N GLU A 461 3.73 31.18 7.54
CA GLU A 461 4.51 32.42 7.62
C GLU A 461 4.74 32.89 9.06
N ALA A 462 3.78 32.68 9.97
CA ALA A 462 3.96 32.97 11.39
C ALA A 462 5.05 32.07 12.00
N TRP A 463 5.04 30.79 11.65
CA TRP A 463 6.09 29.85 12.06
C TRP A 463 7.47 30.28 11.54
N MET A 464 7.56 30.70 10.26
CA MET A 464 8.81 31.19 9.67
C MET A 464 9.33 32.44 10.40
N ARG A 465 8.47 33.42 10.72
CA ARG A 465 8.86 34.59 11.52
C ARG A 465 9.40 34.22 12.88
N ALA A 466 8.82 33.23 13.54
CA ALA A 466 9.24 32.79 14.88
C ALA A 466 10.55 31.99 14.87
N ASN A 467 10.81 31.20 13.83
CA ASN A 467 11.89 30.23 13.80
C ASN A 467 13.00 30.52 12.80
N ALA A 468 12.77 31.42 11.84
CA ALA A 468 13.67 31.77 10.75
C ALA A 468 13.79 33.31 10.59
N ALA A 469 13.90 34.02 11.70
CA ALA A 469 13.91 35.50 11.71
C ALA A 469 15.05 36.09 10.84
N ASN A 470 16.18 35.38 10.70
CA ASN A 470 17.34 35.81 9.91
C ASN A 470 17.36 35.15 8.52
N ALA A 471 16.27 34.53 8.09
CA ALA A 471 16.21 33.88 6.80
C ALA A 471 16.05 34.91 5.66
N GLU A 472 16.75 34.66 4.57
CA GLU A 472 16.57 35.42 3.32
C GLU A 472 15.32 34.93 2.59
N PRO A 473 14.32 35.82 2.33
CA PRO A 473 13.14 35.44 1.57
C PRO A 473 13.45 35.27 0.07
N LEU A 474 12.85 34.26 -0.52
CA LEU A 474 12.94 33.95 -1.95
C LEU A 474 11.57 33.54 -2.48
N THR A 475 11.14 34.11 -3.59
CA THR A 475 9.89 33.71 -4.24
C THR A 475 10.21 32.96 -5.53
N ILE A 476 9.65 31.75 -5.66
CA ILE A 476 9.84 30.89 -6.84
C ILE A 476 8.45 30.59 -7.42
N THR A 477 8.31 30.67 -8.76
CA THR A 477 7.10 30.23 -9.45
C THR A 477 7.44 29.04 -10.33
N THR A 478 6.79 27.91 -10.09
CA THR A 478 6.94 26.71 -10.93
C THR A 478 5.72 26.46 -11.78
N ARG A 479 5.92 25.86 -12.95
CA ARG A 479 4.83 25.46 -13.84
C ARG A 479 5.24 24.28 -14.70
N ARG A 480 4.57 23.17 -14.53
CA ARG A 480 4.81 21.99 -15.37
C ARG A 480 4.22 22.14 -16.76
N PHE A 481 4.93 21.63 -17.75
CA PHE A 481 4.42 21.46 -19.11
C PHE A 481 4.50 20.00 -19.51
N PHE A 482 3.42 19.46 -20.04
CA PHE A 482 3.39 18.09 -20.53
C PHE A 482 2.65 18.01 -21.86
N ARG A 483 3.36 17.59 -22.93
CA ARG A 483 2.81 17.47 -24.29
C ARG A 483 2.06 18.70 -24.80
N GLY A 484 2.59 19.89 -24.52
CA GLY A 484 1.97 21.15 -24.90
C GLY A 484 0.87 21.67 -23.96
N HIS A 485 0.47 20.91 -22.95
CA HIS A 485 -0.49 21.34 -21.94
C HIS A 485 0.24 21.91 -20.71
N PRO A 486 -0.05 23.19 -20.35
CA PRO A 486 0.49 23.78 -19.12
C PRO A 486 -0.29 23.28 -17.91
N GLY A 487 0.43 22.93 -16.86
CA GLY A 487 -0.12 22.80 -15.52
C GLY A 487 -0.36 24.14 -14.85
N PRO A 488 -0.80 24.14 -13.57
CA PRO A 488 -0.97 25.38 -12.81
C PRO A 488 0.36 26.07 -12.56
N ALA A 489 0.38 27.40 -12.65
CA ALA A 489 1.48 28.19 -12.13
C ALA A 489 1.34 28.30 -10.61
N ILE A 490 2.37 27.91 -9.86
CA ILE A 490 2.37 27.88 -8.40
C ILE A 490 3.51 28.73 -7.88
N THR A 491 3.18 29.68 -7.00
CA THR A 491 4.15 30.54 -6.34
C THR A 491 4.42 30.02 -4.94
N TRP A 492 5.71 29.88 -4.61
CA TRP A 492 6.23 29.38 -3.36
C TRP A 492 6.99 30.50 -2.63
N ASN A 493 6.66 30.73 -1.36
CA ASN A 493 7.41 31.61 -0.50
C ASN A 493 8.45 30.77 0.25
N ALA A 494 9.71 30.90 -0.13
CA ALA A 494 10.83 30.19 0.50
C ALA A 494 11.62 31.13 1.42
N TYR A 495 12.21 30.56 2.47
CA TYR A 495 12.95 31.25 3.50
C TYR A 495 14.26 30.49 3.73
N ILE A 496 15.39 31.06 3.31
CA ILE A 496 16.72 30.41 3.41
C ILE A 496 17.36 30.84 4.73
N ALA A 497 17.29 29.97 5.74
CA ALA A 497 17.89 30.19 7.05
C ALA A 497 19.33 29.65 7.08
N PRO A 498 20.35 30.48 7.36
CA PRO A 498 21.74 30.05 7.40
C PRO A 498 21.99 29.05 8.54
N PRO A 499 23.03 28.19 8.44
CA PRO A 499 23.52 27.44 9.57
C PRO A 499 23.89 28.36 10.74
N ALA A 500 23.69 27.89 11.99
CA ALA A 500 24.22 28.59 13.16
C ALA A 500 25.75 28.58 13.11
N ASN A 501 26.35 29.73 13.42
CA ASN A 501 27.82 29.90 13.49
C ASN A 501 28.43 29.10 14.64
#